data_fd9b4093f59354b60677aef7f21f35f8
#
_entry.id   fd9b4093f59354b60677aef7f21f35f8
#
_cell.length_a   1.000
_cell.length_b   1.000
_cell.length_c   1.000
_cell.angle_alpha   90.00
_cell.angle_beta   90.00
_cell.angle_gamma   90.00
#
_symmetry.space_group_name_H-M   'P 1'
#
loop_
_entity.id
_entity.type
_entity.pdbx_description
1 polymer ?
#
loop_
_entity_poly.entity_id
_entity_poly.type
_entity_poly.pdbx_seq_one_letter_code
_entity_poly.pdbx_strand_id
1 'polypeptide(L)'
;MKIFIQIPCYNEESQISDTIIAIKDSIKKLPKFIDDEEIKYKILVIDDGSNDKTSFLARKLKVDHIIKHPSNRGLAFAFQTGLINCLKYGADIIINTDADNQYEAKDIDKILMPILNNEADIVIGARPISSHSEFSASKKIFQKLGSLVVRNLSKTSVADAPSGFRAISRDAASKINIYDNYTYTLESIIQAGLGGMKVISVPIRVNKSIRDSRLVKSNFNYIYKSFFTIVKTILIYRATKITLLPSLVLYISSLIIYLRWILIWLSNSPRSHVPSLVIASVMFFTASQLMAISFNSFLNGINRRLLERILSDKKIQKH
;
A
#
# COMPACT_ATOMS: atom_id res chain seq x y z
N MET A 1 18.62 -11.94 -15.97
CA MET A 1 17.59 -11.32 -15.10
C MET A 1 17.54 -12.01 -13.74
N LYS A 2 17.28 -11.27 -12.62
CA LYS A 2 17.15 -11.83 -11.27
C LYS A 2 15.75 -11.59 -10.71
N ILE A 3 15.07 -12.67 -10.31
CA ILE A 3 13.75 -12.61 -9.68
C ILE A 3 13.88 -13.06 -8.24
N PHE A 4 13.50 -12.19 -7.31
CA PHE A 4 13.52 -12.48 -5.88
C PHE A 4 12.11 -12.78 -5.36
N ILE A 5 11.99 -13.86 -4.57
CA ILE A 5 10.77 -14.15 -3.82
C ILE A 5 11.06 -13.83 -2.37
N GLN A 6 10.46 -12.74 -1.87
CA GLN A 6 10.59 -12.33 -0.47
C GLN A 6 9.45 -12.90 0.36
N ILE A 7 9.80 -13.38 1.55
CA ILE A 7 8.89 -14.02 2.49
C ILE A 7 9.06 -13.36 3.86
N PRO A 8 8.31 -12.30 4.18
CA PRO A 8 8.27 -11.76 5.53
C PRO A 8 7.57 -12.76 6.47
N CYS A 9 8.17 -13.03 7.63
CA CYS A 9 7.66 -14.01 8.59
C CYS A 9 7.89 -13.59 10.04
N TYR A 10 7.00 -14.04 10.93
CA TYR A 10 7.12 -13.88 12.38
C TYR A 10 6.45 -15.04 13.10
N ASN A 11 7.23 -15.88 13.79
CA ASN A 11 6.76 -17.09 14.49
C ASN A 11 5.94 -18.02 13.58
N GLU A 12 6.52 -18.41 12.45
CA GLU A 12 5.89 -19.24 11.42
C GLU A 12 6.52 -20.65 11.32
N GLU A 13 7.07 -21.20 12.42
CA GLU A 13 7.74 -22.51 12.42
C GLU A 13 6.84 -23.64 11.88
N SER A 14 5.53 -23.54 12.04
CA SER A 14 4.57 -24.55 11.59
C SER A 14 4.33 -24.56 10.08
N GLN A 15 4.58 -23.46 9.36
CA GLN A 15 4.18 -23.30 7.95
C GLN A 15 5.34 -22.91 7.02
N ILE A 16 6.39 -22.28 7.54
CA ILE A 16 7.48 -21.75 6.73
C ILE A 16 8.15 -22.82 5.85
N SER A 17 8.24 -24.06 6.35
CA SER A 17 8.85 -25.15 5.60
C SER A 17 8.01 -25.51 4.37
N ASP A 18 6.70 -25.67 4.53
CA ASP A 18 5.78 -26.01 3.45
C ASP A 18 5.74 -24.89 2.41
N THR A 19 5.70 -23.64 2.86
CA THR A 19 5.77 -22.46 1.98
C THR A 19 7.03 -22.46 1.14
N ILE A 20 8.22 -22.64 1.74
CA ILE A 20 9.50 -22.65 1.01
C ILE A 20 9.57 -23.82 0.03
N ILE A 21 9.13 -25.00 0.42
CA ILE A 21 9.13 -26.20 -0.45
C ILE A 21 8.19 -25.96 -1.65
N ALA A 22 6.97 -25.49 -1.41
CA ALA A 22 6.00 -25.18 -2.47
C ALA A 22 6.55 -24.15 -3.47
N ILE A 23 7.22 -23.09 -2.98
CA ILE A 23 7.87 -22.08 -3.82
C ILE A 23 9.00 -22.69 -4.64
N LYS A 24 9.89 -23.48 -4.02
CA LYS A 24 10.99 -24.15 -4.74
C LYS A 24 10.50 -25.08 -5.84
N ASP A 25 9.42 -25.81 -5.59
CA ASP A 25 8.81 -26.69 -6.59
C ASP A 25 8.11 -25.93 -7.71
N SER A 26 7.53 -24.77 -7.38
CA SER A 26 6.98 -23.86 -8.38
C SER A 26 8.06 -23.27 -9.28
N ILE A 27 9.17 -22.77 -8.69
CA ILE A 27 10.32 -22.20 -9.44
C ILE A 27 10.85 -23.16 -10.50
N LYS A 28 10.86 -24.49 -10.23
CA LYS A 28 11.34 -25.48 -11.22
C LYS A 28 10.51 -25.50 -12.52
N LYS A 29 9.27 -25.01 -12.47
CA LYS A 29 8.31 -24.98 -13.58
C LYS A 29 8.20 -23.62 -14.24
N LEU A 30 8.80 -22.57 -13.66
CA LEU A 30 8.80 -21.24 -14.21
C LEU A 30 9.78 -21.11 -15.38
N PRO A 31 9.61 -20.11 -16.27
CA PRO A 31 10.54 -19.85 -17.36
C PRO A 31 11.97 -19.68 -16.84
N LYS A 32 12.93 -20.30 -17.54
CA LYS A 32 14.37 -20.15 -17.22
C LYS A 32 15.06 -19.13 -18.10
N PHE A 33 14.44 -18.77 -19.21
CA PHE A 33 14.93 -17.79 -20.16
C PHE A 33 13.78 -16.91 -20.64
N ILE A 34 14.07 -15.66 -20.91
CA ILE A 34 13.21 -14.72 -21.62
C ILE A 34 14.10 -13.88 -22.53
N ASP A 35 13.75 -13.74 -23.83
CA ASP A 35 14.52 -13.01 -24.84
C ASP A 35 16.02 -13.35 -24.79
N ASP A 36 16.35 -14.67 -24.71
CA ASP A 36 17.71 -15.24 -24.59
C ASP A 36 18.46 -14.88 -23.29
N GLU A 37 17.84 -14.17 -22.34
CA GLU A 37 18.42 -13.87 -21.04
C GLU A 37 18.07 -14.92 -19.99
N GLU A 38 19.09 -15.46 -19.28
CA GLU A 38 18.89 -16.43 -18.19
C GLU A 38 18.18 -15.77 -16.99
N ILE A 39 17.11 -16.42 -16.49
CA ILE A 39 16.40 -16.00 -15.29
C ILE A 39 16.91 -16.77 -14.08
N LYS A 40 17.39 -16.02 -13.07
CA LYS A 40 17.85 -16.58 -11.78
C LYS A 40 16.84 -16.26 -10.67
N TYR A 41 16.22 -17.30 -10.15
CA TYR A 41 15.28 -17.18 -9.03
C TYR A 41 16.03 -17.28 -7.70
N LYS A 42 15.70 -16.39 -6.76
CA LYS A 42 16.31 -16.31 -5.41
C LYS A 42 15.21 -16.18 -4.35
N ILE A 43 15.41 -16.83 -3.21
CA ILE A 43 14.48 -16.74 -2.07
C ILE A 43 15.14 -15.94 -0.95
N LEU A 44 14.47 -14.87 -0.52
CA LEU A 44 14.84 -14.04 0.62
C LEU A 44 13.80 -14.19 1.73
N VAL A 45 14.18 -14.72 2.88
CA VAL A 45 13.34 -14.77 4.07
C VAL A 45 13.68 -13.57 4.97
N ILE A 46 12.65 -12.84 5.41
CA ILE A 46 12.78 -11.74 6.37
C ILE A 46 12.12 -12.18 7.68
N ASP A 47 12.91 -12.60 8.63
CA ASP A 47 12.47 -13.00 9.97
C ASP A 47 12.32 -11.75 10.86
N ASP A 48 11.11 -11.35 11.16
CA ASP A 48 10.81 -10.17 11.97
C ASP A 48 10.96 -10.42 13.48
N GLY A 49 12.10 -10.99 13.87
CA GLY A 49 12.44 -11.22 15.27
C GLY A 49 11.70 -12.41 15.89
N SER A 50 11.55 -13.52 15.16
CA SER A 50 10.92 -14.74 15.69
C SER A 50 11.68 -15.31 16.89
N ASN A 51 10.90 -15.84 17.84
CA ASN A 51 11.40 -16.53 19.03
C ASN A 51 11.30 -18.07 18.91
N ASP A 52 10.73 -18.57 17.82
CA ASP A 52 10.55 -19.98 17.49
C ASP A 52 11.63 -20.47 16.49
N LYS A 53 11.43 -21.65 15.90
CA LYS A 53 12.37 -22.25 14.96
C LYS A 53 12.26 -21.72 13.52
N THR A 54 11.53 -20.62 13.26
CA THR A 54 11.28 -20.08 11.91
C THR A 54 12.58 -19.89 11.12
N SER A 55 13.55 -19.09 11.66
CA SER A 55 14.84 -18.85 11.01
C SER A 55 15.68 -20.11 10.82
N PHE A 56 15.64 -21.02 11.79
CA PHE A 56 16.36 -22.29 11.71
C PHE A 56 15.84 -23.16 10.57
N LEU A 57 14.54 -23.28 10.44
CA LEU A 57 13.89 -24.08 9.38
C LEU A 57 14.16 -23.48 7.98
N ALA A 58 14.08 -22.16 7.84
CA ALA A 58 14.42 -21.49 6.59
C ALA A 58 15.88 -21.75 6.18
N ARG A 59 16.82 -21.71 7.16
CA ARG A 59 18.23 -22.02 6.93
C ARG A 59 18.46 -23.49 6.55
N LYS A 60 17.78 -24.41 7.22
CA LYS A 60 17.83 -25.84 6.92
C LYS A 60 17.38 -26.14 5.49
N LEU A 61 16.40 -25.40 4.98
CA LEU A 61 15.91 -25.51 3.61
C LEU A 61 16.80 -24.78 2.59
N LYS A 62 17.97 -24.22 2.99
CA LYS A 62 18.94 -23.60 2.10
C LYS A 62 18.29 -22.54 1.19
N VAL A 63 17.58 -21.55 1.79
CA VAL A 63 17.17 -20.36 1.08
C VAL A 63 18.38 -19.48 0.77
N ASP A 64 18.33 -18.67 -0.28
CA ASP A 64 19.49 -17.88 -0.73
C ASP A 64 19.91 -16.82 0.29
N HIS A 65 18.94 -16.15 0.91
CA HIS A 65 19.23 -15.11 1.90
C HIS A 65 18.23 -15.15 3.07
N ILE A 66 18.74 -14.83 4.26
CA ILE A 66 17.92 -14.66 5.47
C ILE A 66 18.35 -13.36 6.15
N ILE A 67 17.37 -12.50 6.43
CA ILE A 67 17.56 -11.30 7.24
C ILE A 67 16.72 -11.46 8.50
N LYS A 68 17.36 -11.33 9.67
CA LYS A 68 16.67 -11.40 10.96
C LYS A 68 16.70 -10.04 11.65
N HIS A 69 15.53 -9.53 12.05
CA HIS A 69 15.44 -8.35 12.89
C HIS A 69 15.74 -8.70 14.35
N PRO A 70 16.30 -7.77 15.13
CA PRO A 70 16.54 -7.99 16.57
C PRO A 70 15.26 -8.20 17.37
N SER A 71 14.14 -7.60 16.93
CA SER A 71 12.83 -7.70 17.56
C SER A 71 11.73 -7.54 16.50
N ASN A 72 10.49 -7.88 16.86
CA ASN A 72 9.33 -7.68 15.99
C ASN A 72 9.07 -6.19 15.75
N ARG A 73 9.10 -5.78 14.50
CA ARG A 73 8.87 -4.41 14.01
C ARG A 73 7.58 -4.29 13.18
N GLY A 74 6.92 -5.41 12.94
CA GLY A 74 5.68 -5.51 12.19
C GLY A 74 5.87 -5.82 10.71
N LEU A 75 4.79 -6.38 10.13
CA LEU A 75 4.77 -6.89 8.76
C LEU A 75 5.18 -5.83 7.72
N ALA A 76 4.72 -4.59 7.89
CA ALA A 76 5.02 -3.49 6.97
C ALA A 76 6.52 -3.18 6.93
N PHE A 77 7.19 -3.20 8.08
CA PHE A 77 8.63 -3.00 8.18
C PHE A 77 9.42 -4.18 7.58
N ALA A 78 8.97 -5.41 7.85
CA ALA A 78 9.60 -6.61 7.26
C ALA A 78 9.48 -6.60 5.73
N PHE A 79 8.33 -6.23 5.19
CA PHE A 79 8.11 -6.05 3.75
C PHE A 79 9.08 -5.01 3.16
N GLN A 80 9.19 -3.82 3.80
CA GLN A 80 10.10 -2.75 3.34
C GLN A 80 11.57 -3.20 3.40
N THR A 81 11.96 -3.92 4.46
CA THR A 81 13.30 -4.50 4.58
C THR A 81 13.58 -5.47 3.42
N GLY A 82 12.60 -6.28 3.06
CA GLY A 82 12.68 -7.20 1.93
C GLY A 82 12.88 -6.47 0.61
N LEU A 83 12.06 -5.47 0.29
CA LEU A 83 12.21 -4.67 -0.93
C LEU A 83 13.60 -4.05 -1.05
N ILE A 84 14.08 -3.41 0.02
CA ILE A 84 15.40 -2.75 0.02
C ILE A 84 16.51 -3.76 -0.24
N ASN A 85 16.46 -4.95 0.40
CA ASN A 85 17.53 -5.93 0.25
C ASN A 85 17.43 -6.70 -1.07
N CYS A 86 16.25 -6.99 -1.59
CA CYS A 86 16.09 -7.52 -2.93
C CYS A 86 16.72 -6.59 -3.97
N LEU A 87 16.43 -5.28 -3.89
CA LEU A 87 17.06 -4.27 -4.76
C LEU A 87 18.58 -4.25 -4.61
N LYS A 88 19.10 -4.31 -3.37
CA LYS A 88 20.54 -4.40 -3.09
C LYS A 88 21.21 -5.65 -3.69
N TYR A 89 20.50 -6.76 -3.76
CA TYR A 89 21.00 -7.98 -4.40
C TYR A 89 20.81 -8.00 -5.91
N GLY A 90 20.31 -6.89 -6.47
CA GLY A 90 20.14 -6.70 -7.92
C GLY A 90 18.89 -7.36 -8.47
N ALA A 91 17.79 -7.39 -7.70
CA ALA A 91 16.51 -7.89 -8.19
C ALA A 91 15.97 -7.02 -9.33
N ASP A 92 15.51 -7.65 -10.41
CA ASP A 92 14.77 -7.02 -11.51
C ASP A 92 13.26 -7.10 -11.25
N ILE A 93 12.80 -8.21 -10.64
CA ILE A 93 11.42 -8.40 -10.22
C ILE A 93 11.42 -8.96 -8.79
N ILE A 94 10.50 -8.46 -7.96
CA ILE A 94 10.32 -8.91 -6.58
C ILE A 94 8.91 -9.48 -6.44
N ILE A 95 8.82 -10.74 -6.02
CA ILE A 95 7.57 -11.40 -5.68
C ILE A 95 7.47 -11.43 -4.16
N ASN A 96 6.38 -10.90 -3.60
CA ASN A 96 6.07 -11.02 -2.18
C ASN A 96 5.04 -12.12 -1.95
N THR A 97 5.27 -12.95 -0.95
CA THR A 97 4.30 -13.94 -0.47
C THR A 97 4.37 -14.06 1.04
N ASP A 98 3.25 -14.41 1.67
CA ASP A 98 3.18 -14.62 3.11
C ASP A 98 3.75 -16.00 3.48
N ALA A 99 4.23 -16.15 4.73
CA ALA A 99 4.89 -17.37 5.20
C ALA A 99 3.91 -18.48 5.67
N ASP A 100 2.60 -18.21 5.63
CA ASP A 100 1.55 -19.09 6.17
C ASP A 100 0.99 -20.10 5.16
N ASN A 101 1.61 -20.21 4.00
CA ASN A 101 1.22 -21.11 2.90
C ASN A 101 -0.23 -20.92 2.40
N GLN A 102 -0.82 -19.73 2.66
CA GLN A 102 -2.20 -19.44 2.22
C GLN A 102 -2.29 -19.32 0.69
N TYR A 103 -1.27 -18.77 0.03
CA TYR A 103 -1.27 -18.60 -1.41
C TYR A 103 -0.75 -19.84 -2.13
N GLU A 104 -1.43 -20.25 -3.22
CA GLU A 104 -0.96 -21.35 -4.06
C GLU A 104 0.30 -20.93 -4.82
N ALA A 105 1.44 -21.50 -4.46
CA ALA A 105 2.73 -21.16 -5.05
C ALA A 105 2.80 -21.40 -6.58
N LYS A 106 1.98 -22.30 -7.12
CA LYS A 106 1.89 -22.55 -8.57
C LYS A 106 1.31 -21.35 -9.33
N ASP A 107 0.68 -20.38 -8.65
CA ASP A 107 0.15 -19.16 -9.27
C ASP A 107 1.18 -18.02 -9.32
N ILE A 108 2.46 -18.29 -8.96
CA ILE A 108 3.58 -17.34 -9.15
C ILE A 108 3.71 -16.94 -10.62
N ASP A 109 3.51 -17.87 -11.54
CA ASP A 109 3.54 -17.59 -12.98
C ASP A 109 2.52 -16.51 -13.38
N LYS A 110 1.29 -16.60 -12.84
CA LYS A 110 0.21 -15.66 -13.16
C LYS A 110 0.51 -14.22 -12.74
N ILE A 111 1.18 -14.03 -11.61
CA ILE A 111 1.56 -12.68 -11.16
C ILE A 111 2.87 -12.21 -11.78
N LEU A 112 3.73 -13.12 -12.21
CA LEU A 112 5.02 -12.82 -12.81
C LEU A 112 4.89 -12.42 -14.29
N MET A 113 4.14 -13.18 -15.07
CA MET A 113 4.07 -13.01 -16.52
C MET A 113 3.67 -11.61 -17.00
N PRO A 114 2.68 -10.91 -16.38
CA PRO A 114 2.35 -9.56 -16.82
C PRO A 114 3.48 -8.54 -16.63
N ILE A 115 4.40 -8.75 -15.66
CA ILE A 115 5.57 -7.89 -15.50
C ILE A 115 6.61 -8.23 -16.56
N LEU A 116 6.87 -9.51 -16.80
CA LEU A 116 7.79 -9.95 -17.86
C LEU A 116 7.37 -9.45 -19.25
N ASN A 117 6.07 -9.40 -19.51
CA ASN A 117 5.51 -8.87 -20.75
C ASN A 117 5.42 -7.33 -20.80
N ASN A 118 5.92 -6.61 -19.79
CA ASN A 118 5.78 -5.15 -19.66
C ASN A 118 4.32 -4.64 -19.65
N GLU A 119 3.37 -5.51 -19.24
CA GLU A 119 1.95 -5.17 -19.17
C GLU A 119 1.60 -4.43 -17.87
N ALA A 120 2.42 -4.59 -16.81
CA ALA A 120 2.20 -3.97 -15.50
C ALA A 120 3.51 -3.73 -14.76
N ASP A 121 3.50 -2.73 -13.86
CA ASP A 121 4.58 -2.46 -12.90
C ASP A 121 4.37 -3.25 -11.60
N ILE A 122 3.10 -3.46 -11.22
CA ILE A 122 2.70 -4.23 -10.04
C ILE A 122 1.52 -5.13 -10.40
N VAL A 123 1.64 -6.40 -10.06
CA VAL A 123 0.57 -7.39 -10.20
C VAL A 123 0.15 -7.90 -8.83
N ILE A 124 -1.15 -7.86 -8.54
CA ILE A 124 -1.72 -8.30 -7.28
C ILE A 124 -2.54 -9.57 -7.49
N GLY A 125 -2.22 -10.63 -6.77
CA GLY A 125 -3.01 -11.84 -6.77
C GLY A 125 -4.33 -11.63 -6.03
N ALA A 126 -5.45 -11.66 -6.75
CA ALA A 126 -6.79 -11.49 -6.21
C ALA A 126 -7.35 -12.84 -5.76
N ARG A 127 -7.60 -12.97 -4.46
CA ARG A 127 -8.23 -14.17 -3.87
C ARG A 127 -9.70 -14.26 -4.26
N PRO A 128 -10.27 -15.45 -4.38
CA PRO A 128 -11.69 -15.66 -4.69
C PRO A 128 -12.58 -15.38 -3.45
N ILE A 129 -12.67 -14.11 -3.03
CA ILE A 129 -13.33 -13.68 -1.78
C ILE A 129 -14.82 -14.08 -1.72
N SER A 130 -15.51 -14.08 -2.87
CA SER A 130 -16.94 -14.41 -2.95
C SER A 130 -17.24 -15.89 -2.66
N SER A 131 -16.33 -16.78 -3.04
CA SER A 131 -16.47 -18.23 -2.88
C SER A 131 -15.83 -18.79 -1.59
N HIS A 132 -15.10 -17.95 -0.82
CA HIS A 132 -14.48 -18.41 0.44
C HIS A 132 -15.54 -18.61 1.53
N SER A 133 -15.74 -19.86 1.95
CA SER A 133 -16.69 -20.25 3.01
C SER A 133 -16.31 -19.72 4.39
N GLU A 134 -15.02 -19.44 4.62
CA GLU A 134 -14.48 -18.99 5.92
C GLU A 134 -14.66 -17.49 6.21
N PHE A 135 -15.07 -16.69 5.22
CA PHE A 135 -15.30 -15.25 5.46
C PHE A 135 -16.75 -14.96 5.83
N SER A 136 -16.96 -14.36 7.01
CA SER A 136 -18.29 -13.85 7.40
C SER A 136 -18.80 -12.82 6.38
N ALA A 137 -20.12 -12.69 6.24
CA ALA A 137 -20.74 -11.76 5.28
C ALA A 137 -20.27 -10.31 5.52
N SER A 138 -20.13 -9.89 6.77
CA SER A 138 -19.60 -8.58 7.14
C SER A 138 -18.15 -8.38 6.65
N LYS A 139 -17.27 -9.37 6.84
CA LYS A 139 -15.88 -9.31 6.38
C LYS A 139 -15.78 -9.19 4.85
N LYS A 140 -16.63 -9.90 4.10
CA LYS A 140 -16.72 -9.79 2.64
C LYS A 140 -17.13 -8.39 2.19
N ILE A 141 -18.14 -7.78 2.84
CA ILE A 141 -18.63 -6.43 2.52
C ILE A 141 -17.53 -5.40 2.80
N PHE A 142 -16.90 -5.44 3.99
CA PHE A 142 -15.86 -4.49 4.35
C PHE A 142 -14.61 -4.60 3.47
N GLN A 143 -14.23 -5.81 3.06
CA GLN A 143 -13.10 -6.01 2.16
C GLN A 143 -13.40 -5.47 0.75
N LYS A 144 -14.63 -5.69 0.23
CA LYS A 144 -15.08 -5.09 -1.04
C LYS A 144 -15.11 -3.57 -0.96
N LEU A 145 -15.67 -3.00 0.13
CA LEU A 145 -15.74 -1.55 0.34
C LEU A 145 -14.34 -0.94 0.46
N GLY A 146 -13.44 -1.57 1.23
CA GLY A 146 -12.05 -1.14 1.35
C GLY A 146 -11.32 -1.15 0.01
N SER A 147 -11.47 -2.21 -0.78
CA SER A 147 -10.89 -2.30 -2.13
C SER A 147 -11.49 -1.27 -3.09
N LEU A 148 -12.80 -0.98 -2.99
CA LEU A 148 -13.46 0.08 -3.78
C LEU A 148 -12.87 1.46 -3.46
N VAL A 149 -12.72 1.79 -2.17
CA VAL A 149 -12.14 3.06 -1.72
C VAL A 149 -10.69 3.19 -2.21
N VAL A 150 -9.88 2.16 -2.04
CA VAL A 150 -8.49 2.14 -2.51
C VAL A 150 -8.44 2.31 -4.02
N ARG A 151 -9.27 1.60 -4.78
CA ARG A 151 -9.36 1.69 -6.24
C ARG A 151 -9.69 3.10 -6.71
N ASN A 152 -10.67 3.76 -6.09
CA ASN A 152 -11.06 5.14 -6.43
C ASN A 152 -9.96 6.15 -6.06
N LEU A 153 -9.25 5.94 -4.96
CA LEU A 153 -8.17 6.81 -4.51
C LEU A 153 -6.92 6.66 -5.35
N SER A 154 -6.55 5.43 -5.68
CA SER A 154 -5.36 5.09 -6.46
C SER A 154 -5.57 5.18 -7.97
N LYS A 155 -6.83 5.22 -8.44
CA LYS A 155 -7.20 5.10 -9.87
C LYS A 155 -6.69 3.80 -10.49
N THR A 156 -6.67 2.71 -9.73
CA THR A 156 -6.22 1.39 -10.18
C THR A 156 -7.40 0.42 -10.28
N SER A 157 -7.23 -0.68 -11.01
CA SER A 157 -8.25 -1.74 -11.17
C SER A 157 -8.10 -2.88 -10.16
N VAL A 158 -7.58 -2.61 -8.95
CA VAL A 158 -7.28 -3.63 -7.94
C VAL A 158 -8.55 -4.25 -7.38
N ALA A 159 -8.66 -5.59 -7.47
CA ALA A 159 -9.80 -6.34 -6.98
C ALA A 159 -9.67 -6.74 -5.49
N ASP A 160 -8.47 -7.06 -5.02
CA ASP A 160 -8.18 -7.49 -3.63
C ASP A 160 -6.98 -6.69 -3.07
N ALA A 161 -7.27 -5.48 -2.59
CA ALA A 161 -6.24 -4.58 -2.07
C ALA A 161 -5.46 -5.14 -0.84
N PRO A 162 -6.08 -5.89 0.10
CA PRO A 162 -5.37 -6.50 1.22
C PRO A 162 -4.46 -7.68 0.87
N SER A 163 -4.48 -8.21 -0.37
CA SER A 163 -3.65 -9.36 -0.74
C SER A 163 -2.15 -9.04 -0.60
N GLY A 164 -1.42 -9.92 0.08
CA GLY A 164 0.04 -9.88 0.21
C GLY A 164 0.77 -10.49 -0.98
N PHE A 165 0.11 -11.33 -1.78
CA PHE A 165 0.69 -12.02 -2.92
C PHE A 165 0.76 -11.09 -4.13
N ARG A 166 1.96 -10.61 -4.43
CA ARG A 166 2.17 -9.61 -5.48
C ARG A 166 3.54 -9.71 -6.13
N ALA A 167 3.61 -9.35 -7.39
CA ALA A 167 4.86 -9.15 -8.11
C ALA A 167 5.06 -7.66 -8.37
N ILE A 168 6.29 -7.19 -8.28
CA ILE A 168 6.67 -5.77 -8.31
C ILE A 168 7.92 -5.65 -9.18
N SER A 169 7.90 -4.81 -10.21
CA SER A 169 9.07 -4.50 -11.03
C SER A 169 10.14 -3.75 -10.23
N ARG A 170 11.40 -3.79 -10.67
CA ARG A 170 12.50 -3.04 -10.06
C ARG A 170 12.20 -1.56 -9.91
N ASP A 171 11.66 -0.94 -10.96
CA ASP A 171 11.32 0.48 -10.95
C ASP A 171 10.25 0.79 -9.91
N ALA A 172 9.16 0.01 -9.88
CA ALA A 172 8.11 0.17 -8.88
C ALA A 172 8.64 -0.06 -7.45
N ALA A 173 9.43 -1.10 -7.22
CA ALA A 173 10.01 -1.40 -5.91
C ALA A 173 10.92 -0.27 -5.39
N SER A 174 11.67 0.39 -6.28
CA SER A 174 12.54 1.51 -5.93
C SER A 174 11.75 2.73 -5.43
N LYS A 175 10.56 2.97 -5.98
CA LYS A 175 9.70 4.11 -5.71
C LYS A 175 8.76 3.90 -4.52
N ILE A 176 8.44 2.64 -4.16
CA ILE A 176 7.59 2.31 -3.02
C ILE A 176 8.35 2.53 -1.71
N ASN A 177 7.75 3.33 -0.81
CA ASN A 177 8.22 3.56 0.56
C ASN A 177 7.05 3.45 1.52
N ILE A 178 7.12 2.49 2.44
CA ILE A 178 6.05 2.24 3.40
C ILE A 178 6.30 3.04 4.68
N TYR A 179 5.36 3.89 5.04
CA TYR A 179 5.39 4.76 6.22
C TYR A 179 4.45 4.29 7.32
N ASP A 180 3.51 3.39 6.99
CA ASP A 180 2.59 2.81 7.96
C ASP A 180 3.24 1.61 8.66
N ASN A 181 2.99 1.49 9.97
CA ASN A 181 3.50 0.36 10.76
C ASN A 181 2.54 -0.84 10.74
N TYR A 182 1.30 -0.65 10.30
CA TYR A 182 0.28 -1.69 10.37
C TYR A 182 0.25 -2.59 9.13
N THR A 183 0.14 -1.98 7.94
CA THR A 183 0.06 -2.73 6.68
C THR A 183 0.69 -1.98 5.51
N TYR A 184 1.44 -2.71 4.70
CA TYR A 184 2.01 -2.20 3.46
C TYR A 184 1.03 -2.28 2.28
N THR A 185 0.00 -3.13 2.39
CA THR A 185 -0.81 -3.56 1.23
C THR A 185 -1.62 -2.43 0.61
N LEU A 186 -2.30 -1.62 1.43
CA LEU A 186 -3.11 -0.50 0.96
C LEU A 186 -2.24 0.67 0.53
N GLU A 187 -1.23 0.99 1.34
CA GLU A 187 -0.35 2.13 1.12
C GLU A 187 0.43 1.99 -0.20
N SER A 188 1.02 0.82 -0.46
CA SER A 188 1.78 0.58 -1.69
C SER A 188 0.93 0.71 -2.96
N ILE A 189 -0.35 0.29 -2.94
CA ILE A 189 -1.26 0.43 -4.07
C ILE A 189 -1.59 1.91 -4.31
N ILE A 190 -1.88 2.66 -3.24
CA ILE A 190 -2.21 4.08 -3.36
C ILE A 190 -1.00 4.87 -3.85
N GLN A 191 0.20 4.59 -3.34
CA GLN A 191 1.44 5.19 -3.83
C GLN A 191 1.65 4.89 -5.31
N ALA A 192 1.55 3.63 -5.70
CA ALA A 192 1.75 3.20 -7.07
C ALA A 192 0.77 3.88 -8.02
N GLY A 193 -0.52 3.88 -7.71
CA GLY A 193 -1.54 4.50 -8.55
C GLY A 193 -1.38 6.01 -8.66
N LEU A 194 -1.06 6.71 -7.56
CA LEU A 194 -0.79 8.15 -7.57
C LEU A 194 0.54 8.50 -8.24
N GLY A 195 1.50 7.57 -8.24
CA GLY A 195 2.77 7.66 -8.96
C GLY A 195 2.68 7.36 -10.46
N GLY A 196 1.47 7.02 -10.97
CA GLY A 196 1.25 6.70 -12.39
C GLY A 196 1.71 5.30 -12.79
N MET A 197 2.00 4.41 -11.83
CA MET A 197 2.39 3.03 -12.10
C MET A 197 1.17 2.19 -12.53
N LYS A 198 1.38 1.27 -13.45
CA LYS A 198 0.34 0.36 -13.95
C LYS A 198 0.16 -0.81 -12.96
N VAL A 199 -0.94 -0.79 -12.22
CA VAL A 199 -1.28 -1.82 -11.22
C VAL A 199 -2.46 -2.62 -11.73
N ILE A 200 -2.32 -3.95 -11.82
CA ILE A 200 -3.37 -4.87 -12.22
C ILE A 200 -3.61 -5.95 -11.17
N SER A 201 -4.74 -6.65 -11.28
CA SER A 201 -5.05 -7.82 -10.46
C SER A 201 -5.29 -9.03 -11.32
N VAL A 202 -4.77 -10.18 -10.89
CA VAL A 202 -5.01 -11.48 -11.53
C VAL A 202 -5.63 -12.45 -10.52
N PRO A 203 -6.60 -13.28 -10.94
CA PRO A 203 -7.21 -14.27 -10.04
C PRO A 203 -6.21 -15.36 -9.66
N ILE A 204 -6.13 -15.64 -8.35
CA ILE A 204 -5.27 -16.69 -7.82
C ILE A 204 -6.06 -17.71 -6.99
N ARG A 205 -5.45 -18.87 -6.80
CA ARG A 205 -5.96 -19.89 -5.88
C ARG A 205 -5.41 -19.65 -4.48
N VAL A 206 -6.13 -20.15 -3.50
CA VAL A 206 -5.72 -20.14 -2.10
C VAL A 206 -5.83 -21.56 -1.53
N ASN A 207 -4.87 -21.91 -0.70
CA ASN A 207 -4.89 -23.14 0.06
C ASN A 207 -5.85 -23.01 1.25
N LYS A 208 -6.32 -24.13 1.80
CA LYS A 208 -7.10 -24.09 3.05
C LYS A 208 -6.23 -23.52 4.17
N SER A 209 -6.76 -22.52 4.88
CA SER A 209 -6.08 -21.97 6.05
C SER A 209 -6.02 -23.05 7.15
N ILE A 210 -4.81 -23.30 7.68
CA ILE A 210 -4.61 -24.26 8.76
C ILE A 210 -4.85 -23.61 10.12
N ARG A 211 -4.91 -22.27 10.16
CA ARG A 211 -5.14 -21.51 11.39
C ARG A 211 -5.84 -20.18 11.14
N ASP A 212 -6.41 -19.60 12.20
CA ASP A 212 -6.98 -18.27 12.19
C ASP A 212 -5.91 -17.18 11.99
N SER A 213 -6.30 -16.11 11.33
CA SER A 213 -5.41 -14.97 11.08
C SER A 213 -4.96 -14.30 12.39
N ARG A 214 -3.64 -14.23 12.63
CA ARG A 214 -3.05 -13.54 13.79
C ARG A 214 -3.20 -12.01 13.71
N LEU A 215 -3.32 -11.45 12.51
CA LEU A 215 -3.47 -10.01 12.30
C LEU A 215 -4.87 -9.50 12.64
N VAL A 216 -5.89 -10.38 12.65
CA VAL A 216 -7.29 -10.03 12.82
C VAL A 216 -7.83 -10.69 14.09
N LYS A 217 -7.49 -10.14 15.26
CA LYS A 217 -8.05 -10.58 16.55
C LYS A 217 -9.51 -10.15 16.77
N SER A 218 -9.96 -9.08 16.08
CA SER A 218 -11.33 -8.56 16.11
C SER A 218 -11.65 -7.88 14.79
N ASN A 219 -12.81 -8.18 14.20
CA ASN A 219 -13.28 -7.53 12.97
C ASN A 219 -13.38 -6.00 13.13
N PHE A 220 -13.81 -5.52 14.29
CA PHE A 220 -13.93 -4.09 14.58
C PHE A 220 -12.55 -3.39 14.60
N ASN A 221 -11.57 -3.99 15.25
CA ASN A 221 -10.21 -3.43 15.31
C ASN A 221 -9.53 -3.41 13.93
N TYR A 222 -9.79 -4.42 13.09
CA TYR A 222 -9.31 -4.44 11.71
C TYR A 222 -9.91 -3.30 10.88
N ILE A 223 -11.23 -3.10 10.96
CA ILE A 223 -11.95 -2.04 10.23
C ILE A 223 -11.44 -0.67 10.68
N TYR A 224 -11.34 -0.44 12.00
CA TYR A 224 -10.85 0.80 12.59
C TYR A 224 -9.42 1.13 12.09
N LYS A 225 -8.49 0.20 12.21
CA LYS A 225 -7.11 0.39 11.74
C LYS A 225 -7.03 0.62 10.24
N SER A 226 -7.77 -0.15 9.44
CA SER A 226 -7.80 0.02 7.98
C SER A 226 -8.38 1.37 7.59
N PHE A 227 -9.45 1.84 8.27
CA PHE A 227 -10.01 3.17 8.06
C PHE A 227 -8.97 4.26 8.37
N PHE A 228 -8.29 4.18 9.51
CA PHE A 228 -7.24 5.14 9.86
C PHE A 228 -6.07 5.13 8.87
N THR A 229 -5.64 3.95 8.40
CA THR A 229 -4.60 3.85 7.36
C THR A 229 -5.05 4.54 6.07
N ILE A 230 -6.30 4.32 5.64
CA ILE A 230 -6.85 4.97 4.44
C ILE A 230 -6.90 6.49 4.64
N VAL A 231 -7.45 6.97 5.76
CA VAL A 231 -7.54 8.42 6.08
C VAL A 231 -6.15 9.04 6.12
N LYS A 232 -5.19 8.42 6.83
CA LYS A 232 -3.80 8.88 6.90
C LYS A 232 -3.17 8.98 5.51
N THR A 233 -3.36 7.95 4.68
CA THR A 233 -2.83 7.94 3.32
C THR A 233 -3.47 9.03 2.45
N ILE A 234 -4.79 9.25 2.58
CA ILE A 234 -5.48 10.33 1.89
C ILE A 234 -4.92 11.69 2.31
N LEU A 235 -4.73 11.91 3.61
CA LEU A 235 -4.16 13.16 4.14
C LEU A 235 -2.73 13.36 3.65
N ILE A 236 -1.91 12.30 3.56
CA ILE A 236 -0.54 12.39 3.06
C ILE A 236 -0.51 12.74 1.56
N TYR A 237 -1.39 12.15 0.75
CA TYR A 237 -1.29 12.22 -0.71
C TYR A 237 -2.28 13.18 -1.39
N ARG A 238 -3.41 13.52 -0.73
CA ARG A 238 -4.48 14.36 -1.29
C ARG A 238 -4.92 15.51 -0.40
N ALA A 239 -4.22 15.82 0.69
CA ALA A 239 -4.62 16.87 1.63
C ALA A 239 -4.88 18.21 0.94
N THR A 240 -4.06 18.62 -0.01
CA THR A 240 -4.24 19.88 -0.77
C THR A 240 -5.62 19.95 -1.42
N LYS A 241 -6.11 18.88 -2.08
CA LYS A 241 -7.42 18.91 -2.74
C LYS A 241 -8.58 18.89 -1.75
N ILE A 242 -8.41 18.20 -0.61
CA ILE A 242 -9.43 18.08 0.43
C ILE A 242 -9.64 19.38 1.16
N THR A 243 -8.59 20.18 1.34
CA THR A 243 -8.66 21.46 2.08
C THR A 243 -8.90 22.66 1.16
N LEU A 244 -8.40 22.64 -0.08
CA LEU A 244 -8.53 23.73 -1.03
C LEU A 244 -9.99 24.01 -1.42
N LEU A 245 -10.74 22.96 -1.81
CA LEU A 245 -12.12 23.12 -2.28
C LEU A 245 -13.03 23.69 -1.18
N PRO A 246 -13.09 23.18 0.05
CA PRO A 246 -13.86 23.79 1.13
C PRO A 246 -13.42 25.22 1.44
N SER A 247 -12.12 25.53 1.38
CA SER A 247 -11.66 26.90 1.62
C SER A 247 -12.19 27.89 0.59
N LEU A 248 -12.17 27.52 -0.70
CA LEU A 248 -12.73 28.36 -1.76
C LEU A 248 -14.24 28.56 -1.62
N VAL A 249 -14.98 27.51 -1.28
CA VAL A 249 -16.43 27.60 -1.02
C VAL A 249 -16.70 28.56 0.13
N LEU A 250 -15.98 28.44 1.25
CA LEU A 250 -16.15 29.34 2.39
C LEU A 250 -15.74 30.79 2.07
N TYR A 251 -14.69 31.02 1.28
CA TYR A 251 -14.32 32.36 0.82
C TYR A 251 -15.41 32.99 -0.02
N ILE A 252 -15.93 32.27 -1.02
CA ILE A 252 -16.97 32.76 -1.90
C ILE A 252 -18.25 33.08 -1.08
N SER A 253 -18.65 32.18 -0.19
CA SER A 253 -19.83 32.37 0.68
C SER A 253 -19.66 33.59 1.60
N SER A 254 -18.49 33.74 2.21
CA SER A 254 -18.13 34.89 3.03
C SER A 254 -18.19 36.21 2.25
N LEU A 255 -17.62 36.21 1.03
CA LEU A 255 -17.64 37.37 0.15
C LEU A 255 -19.05 37.80 -0.24
N ILE A 256 -19.94 36.85 -0.55
CA ILE A 256 -21.36 37.11 -0.86
C ILE A 256 -22.05 37.80 0.33
N ILE A 257 -21.80 37.32 1.56
CA ILE A 257 -22.40 37.91 2.77
C ILE A 257 -21.86 39.32 3.02
N TYR A 258 -20.56 39.54 2.82
CA TYR A 258 -19.95 40.87 2.93
C TYR A 258 -20.51 41.84 1.89
N LEU A 259 -20.63 41.45 0.61
CA LEU A 259 -21.21 42.27 -0.43
C LEU A 259 -22.67 42.64 -0.12
N ARG A 260 -23.49 41.63 0.31
CA ARG A 260 -24.85 41.87 0.76
C ARG A 260 -24.88 42.95 1.88
N TRP A 261 -24.02 42.80 2.88
CA TRP A 261 -23.92 43.74 3.99
C TRP A 261 -23.57 45.17 3.52
N ILE A 262 -22.60 45.32 2.62
CA ILE A 262 -22.21 46.62 2.01
C ILE A 262 -23.41 47.24 1.28
N LEU A 263 -24.14 46.47 0.45
CA LEU A 263 -25.31 46.96 -0.28
C LEU A 263 -26.42 47.48 0.65
N ILE A 264 -26.68 46.74 1.75
CA ILE A 264 -27.66 47.17 2.77
C ILE A 264 -27.21 48.40 3.48
N TRP A 265 -25.93 48.53 3.81
CA TRP A 265 -25.33 49.72 4.45
C TRP A 265 -25.45 50.97 3.56
N LEU A 266 -25.15 50.83 2.27
CA LEU A 266 -25.29 51.91 1.26
C LEU A 266 -26.76 52.31 1.04
N SER A 267 -27.73 51.44 1.27
CA SER A 267 -29.15 51.74 1.12
C SER A 267 -29.76 52.48 2.32
N ASN A 268 -28.98 52.98 3.27
CA ASN A 268 -29.37 53.66 4.51
C ASN A 268 -30.44 52.91 5.33
N SER A 269 -30.35 51.56 5.37
CA SER A 269 -31.26 50.74 6.16
C SER A 269 -30.92 50.86 7.66
N PRO A 270 -31.88 51.22 8.54
CA PRO A 270 -31.63 51.46 9.96
C PRO A 270 -31.36 50.19 10.78
N ARG A 271 -31.47 48.99 10.18
CA ARG A 271 -31.26 47.72 10.87
C ARG A 271 -29.76 47.35 10.89
N SER A 272 -29.26 47.07 12.09
CA SER A 272 -27.89 46.57 12.22
C SER A 272 -27.87 45.07 11.82
N HIS A 273 -27.11 44.74 10.76
CA HIS A 273 -26.91 43.36 10.32
C HIS A 273 -25.59 42.76 10.88
N VAL A 274 -25.23 43.14 12.10
CA VAL A 274 -24.00 42.71 12.80
C VAL A 274 -23.88 41.18 12.87
N PRO A 275 -24.94 40.38 13.15
CA PRO A 275 -24.80 38.95 13.18
C PRO A 275 -24.33 38.33 11.84
N SER A 276 -24.78 38.88 10.71
CA SER A 276 -24.32 38.38 9.40
C SER A 276 -22.87 38.72 9.12
N LEU A 277 -22.39 39.89 9.61
CA LEU A 277 -21.00 40.28 9.50
C LEU A 277 -20.08 39.37 10.33
N VAL A 278 -20.52 39.02 11.55
CA VAL A 278 -19.79 38.07 12.42
C VAL A 278 -19.69 36.70 11.74
N ILE A 279 -20.79 36.18 11.19
CA ILE A 279 -20.77 34.89 10.47
C ILE A 279 -19.82 34.96 9.27
N ALA A 280 -19.88 36.02 8.46
CA ALA A 280 -18.96 36.22 7.33
C ALA A 280 -17.50 36.25 7.77
N SER A 281 -17.19 36.92 8.88
CA SER A 281 -15.82 37.01 9.43
C SER A 281 -15.33 35.65 9.90
N VAL A 282 -16.15 34.87 10.60
CA VAL A 282 -15.79 33.49 11.03
C VAL A 282 -15.54 32.60 9.82
N MET A 283 -16.42 32.69 8.80
CA MET A 283 -16.24 31.90 7.56
C MET A 283 -14.97 32.31 6.83
N PHE A 284 -14.66 33.61 6.72
CA PHE A 284 -13.45 34.12 6.10
C PHE A 284 -12.19 33.65 6.83
N PHE A 285 -12.19 33.75 8.17
CA PHE A 285 -11.07 33.27 8.99
C PHE A 285 -10.86 31.75 8.84
N THR A 286 -11.94 30.97 8.91
CA THR A 286 -11.87 29.51 8.71
C THR A 286 -11.35 29.16 7.32
N ALA A 287 -11.81 29.88 6.28
CA ALA A 287 -11.33 29.70 4.92
C ALA A 287 -9.82 30.00 4.82
N SER A 288 -9.34 31.06 5.48
CA SER A 288 -7.92 31.44 5.51
C SER A 288 -7.07 30.34 6.15
N GLN A 289 -7.53 29.75 7.26
CA GLN A 289 -6.85 28.63 7.91
C GLN A 289 -6.78 27.38 7.00
N LEU A 290 -7.90 27.03 6.37
CA LEU A 290 -7.93 25.89 5.43
C LEU A 290 -7.04 26.14 4.21
N MET A 291 -6.96 27.38 3.71
CA MET A 291 -6.07 27.77 2.60
C MET A 291 -4.59 27.63 3.02
N ALA A 292 -4.23 28.10 4.21
CA ALA A 292 -2.88 27.95 4.74
C ALA A 292 -2.48 26.46 4.89
N ILE A 293 -3.39 25.64 5.41
CA ILE A 293 -3.20 24.18 5.50
C ILE A 293 -3.02 23.59 4.09
N SER A 294 -3.83 24.00 3.13
CA SER A 294 -3.74 23.54 1.74
C SER A 294 -2.39 23.87 1.12
N PHE A 295 -1.91 25.09 1.30
CA PHE A 295 -0.62 25.54 0.80
C PHE A 295 0.55 24.77 1.45
N ASN A 296 0.54 24.61 2.76
CA ASN A 296 1.54 23.82 3.47
C ASN A 296 1.53 22.35 3.00
N SER A 297 0.35 21.77 2.78
CA SER A 297 0.23 20.41 2.25
C SER A 297 0.78 20.30 0.82
N PHE A 298 0.61 21.32 0.01
CA PHE A 298 1.18 21.39 -1.34
C PHE A 298 2.72 21.40 -1.31
N LEU A 299 3.31 22.27 -0.47
CA LEU A 299 4.77 22.33 -0.30
C LEU A 299 5.34 21.01 0.23
N ASN A 300 4.70 20.42 1.25
CA ASN A 300 5.08 19.11 1.79
C ASN A 300 4.99 18.01 0.73
N GLY A 301 3.99 18.08 -0.16
CA GLY A 301 3.85 17.17 -1.30
C GLY A 301 5.01 17.27 -2.31
N ILE A 302 5.53 18.46 -2.54
CA ILE A 302 6.72 18.68 -3.39
C ILE A 302 7.96 18.13 -2.69
N ASN A 303 8.20 18.51 -1.44
CA ASN A 303 9.35 18.05 -0.66
C ASN A 303 9.41 16.53 -0.58
N ARG A 304 8.25 15.88 -0.35
CA ARG A 304 8.16 14.42 -0.35
C ARG A 304 8.58 13.83 -1.69
N ARG A 305 8.08 14.32 -2.82
CA ARG A 305 8.45 13.82 -4.16
C ARG A 305 9.95 13.96 -4.44
N LEU A 306 10.57 15.06 -3.99
CA LEU A 306 12.01 15.24 -4.11
C LEU A 306 12.78 14.24 -3.26
N LEU A 307 12.35 13.98 -2.01
CA LEU A 307 12.96 12.99 -1.13
C LEU A 307 12.78 11.57 -1.66
N GLU A 308 11.59 11.23 -2.15
CA GLU A 308 11.31 9.92 -2.76
C GLU A 308 12.21 9.68 -3.98
N ARG A 309 12.46 10.71 -4.82
CA ARG A 309 13.36 10.64 -5.96
C ARG A 309 14.81 10.39 -5.51
N ILE A 310 15.30 11.16 -4.54
CA ILE A 310 16.65 10.99 -3.99
C ILE A 310 16.82 9.59 -3.37
N LEU A 311 15.81 9.11 -2.65
CA LEU A 311 15.84 7.77 -2.06
C LEU A 311 15.80 6.66 -3.12
N SER A 312 15.02 6.83 -4.18
CA SER A 312 14.99 5.90 -5.32
C SER A 312 16.35 5.81 -5.99
N ASP A 313 16.97 6.96 -6.31
CA ASP A 313 18.30 7.01 -6.92
C ASP A 313 19.36 6.34 -6.04
N LYS A 314 19.32 6.59 -4.71
CA LYS A 314 20.22 5.90 -3.77
C LYS A 314 20.00 4.38 -3.67
N LYS A 315 18.75 3.90 -3.84
CA LYS A 315 18.45 2.47 -3.86
C LYS A 315 18.99 1.80 -5.12
N ILE A 316 19.07 2.53 -6.24
CA ILE A 316 19.54 2.04 -7.53
C ILE A 316 21.06 2.17 -7.66
N GLN A 317 21.68 3.30 -7.23
CA GLN A 317 23.09 3.61 -7.40
C GLN A 317 24.06 2.82 -6.49
N LYS A 318 23.57 2.11 -5.49
CA LYS A 318 24.44 1.26 -4.63
C LYS A 318 24.83 -0.08 -5.31
N HIS A 319 24.76 -0.15 -6.61
CA HIS A 319 25.18 -1.23 -7.52
C HIS A 319 25.81 -0.66 -8.77
#